data_c56b0d4052969ff41660b136b5cf254d
#
_entry.id   c56b0d4052969ff41660b136b5cf254d
#
_cell.length_a   1.000
_cell.length_b   1.000
_cell.length_c   1.000
_cell.angle_alpha   90.00
_cell.angle_beta   90.00
_cell.angle_gamma   90.00
#
_symmetry.space_group_name_H-M   'P 1'
#
loop_
_entity.id
_entity.type
_entity.pdbx_description
1 polymer ?
#
loop_
_entity_poly.entity_id
_entity_poly.type
_entity_poly.pdbx_seq_one_letter_code
_entity_poly.pdbx_strand_id
1 'polypeptide(L)'
;MTVSLPRNLLLCACALLALSAQAEPDLSAPEAAARAQSGRLILIDIRTPPEWKETGVARGARQVNMLHPQGPNGFVEQLLGELKGDRSAPIALICRTGNRTTQVQRYLQGVGFTQVYNVKEGMAGSVAGPGWIKRGLPLETCTQQC
;
A
#
# COMPACT_ATOMS: atom_id res chain seq x y z
N MET A 1 -40.66 -35.68 -51.97
CA MET A 1 -40.56 -34.26 -51.46
C MET A 1 -40.15 -34.34 -49.99
N THR A 2 -38.88 -34.22 -49.76
CA THR A 2 -38.30 -34.26 -48.41
C THR A 2 -37.80 -32.87 -48.05
N VAL A 3 -38.46 -32.20 -47.13
CA VAL A 3 -38.12 -30.89 -46.63
C VAL A 3 -37.05 -31.04 -45.51
N SER A 4 -35.84 -30.56 -45.75
CA SER A 4 -34.76 -30.54 -44.79
C SER A 4 -34.87 -29.25 -43.96
N LEU A 5 -35.02 -29.39 -42.63
CA LEU A 5 -34.92 -28.27 -41.68
C LEU A 5 -33.45 -27.92 -41.38
N PRO A 6 -33.06 -26.65 -41.34
CA PRO A 6 -31.73 -26.25 -40.85
C PRO A 6 -31.68 -26.32 -39.34
N ARG A 7 -30.69 -27.03 -38.80
CA ARG A 7 -30.35 -27.03 -37.37
C ARG A 7 -29.64 -25.72 -37.05
N ASN A 8 -30.36 -24.83 -36.40
CA ASN A 8 -29.74 -23.62 -35.79
C ASN A 8 -28.87 -24.07 -34.61
N LEU A 9 -27.55 -23.93 -34.81
CA LEU A 9 -26.55 -24.00 -33.72
C LEU A 9 -26.64 -22.73 -32.93
N LEU A 10 -27.25 -22.77 -31.74
CA LEU A 10 -27.15 -21.71 -30.75
C LEU A 10 -25.75 -21.78 -30.12
N LEU A 11 -24.85 -20.94 -30.58
CA LEU A 11 -23.60 -20.67 -29.92
C LEU A 11 -23.86 -19.79 -28.67
N CYS A 12 -23.95 -20.47 -27.53
CA CYS A 12 -24.00 -19.79 -26.23
C CYS A 12 -22.57 -19.23 -25.93
N ALA A 13 -22.33 -17.98 -26.25
CA ALA A 13 -21.12 -17.30 -25.88
C ALA A 13 -21.20 -16.97 -24.37
N CYS A 14 -20.62 -17.83 -23.54
CA CYS A 14 -20.35 -17.50 -22.14
C CYS A 14 -19.28 -16.43 -22.07
N ALA A 15 -19.70 -15.17 -22.01
CA ALA A 15 -18.81 -14.06 -21.65
C ALA A 15 -18.41 -14.23 -20.17
N LEU A 16 -17.21 -14.76 -19.94
CA LEU A 16 -16.54 -14.72 -18.64
C LEU A 16 -16.21 -13.26 -18.34
N LEU A 17 -17.10 -12.60 -17.61
CA LEU A 17 -16.79 -11.33 -16.95
C LEU A 17 -15.72 -11.63 -15.90
N ALA A 18 -14.46 -11.41 -16.25
CA ALA A 18 -13.39 -11.33 -15.28
C ALA A 18 -13.67 -10.12 -14.38
N LEU A 19 -14.24 -10.38 -13.20
CA LEU A 19 -14.30 -9.40 -12.14
C LEU A 19 -12.86 -9.11 -11.75
N SER A 20 -12.30 -8.01 -12.26
CA SER A 20 -11.08 -7.42 -11.74
C SER A 20 -11.41 -6.98 -10.31
N ALA A 21 -11.04 -7.80 -9.32
CA ALA A 21 -11.03 -7.38 -7.93
C ALA A 21 -10.01 -6.23 -7.84
N GLN A 22 -10.49 -5.01 -7.94
CA GLN A 22 -9.68 -3.84 -7.64
C GLN A 22 -9.35 -3.93 -6.16
N ALA A 23 -8.07 -4.10 -5.85
CA ALA A 23 -7.58 -4.08 -4.49
C ALA A 23 -8.03 -2.75 -3.85
N GLU A 24 -8.70 -2.84 -2.71
CA GLU A 24 -9.07 -1.67 -1.92
C GLU A 24 -7.81 -0.82 -1.69
N PRO A 25 -7.79 0.45 -2.08
CA PRO A 25 -6.58 1.27 -2.01
C PRO A 25 -6.19 1.64 -0.57
N ASP A 26 -7.08 1.40 0.38
CA ASP A 26 -6.90 1.70 1.80
C ASP A 26 -6.91 0.41 2.63
N LEU A 27 -6.07 0.39 3.67
CA LEU A 27 -6.03 -0.69 4.66
C LEU A 27 -6.22 -0.10 6.06
N SER A 28 -6.87 -0.85 6.95
CA SER A 28 -6.79 -0.58 8.38
C SER A 28 -5.40 -0.91 8.92
N ALA A 29 -5.00 -0.31 10.04
CA ALA A 29 -3.71 -0.60 10.66
C ALA A 29 -3.55 -2.10 11.05
N PRO A 30 -4.58 -2.79 11.60
CA PRO A 30 -4.50 -4.23 11.84
C PRO A 30 -4.31 -5.07 10.58
N GLU A 31 -4.98 -4.72 9.47
CA GLU A 31 -4.78 -5.44 8.21
C GLU A 31 -3.38 -5.24 7.65
N ALA A 32 -2.89 -4.00 7.67
CA ALA A 32 -1.52 -3.71 7.23
C ALA A 32 -0.50 -4.47 8.07
N ALA A 33 -0.67 -4.51 9.40
CA ALA A 33 0.17 -5.27 10.31
C ALA A 33 0.16 -6.77 9.98
N ALA A 34 -1.02 -7.37 9.80
CA ALA A 34 -1.16 -8.79 9.49
C ALA A 34 -0.56 -9.16 8.13
N ARG A 35 -0.77 -8.32 7.12
CA ARG A 35 -0.21 -8.53 5.77
C ARG A 35 1.31 -8.35 5.75
N ALA A 36 1.85 -7.37 6.49
CA ALA A 36 3.29 -7.16 6.62
C ALA A 36 3.95 -8.34 7.36
N GLN A 37 3.37 -8.79 8.47
CA GLN A 37 3.87 -9.91 9.25
C GLN A 37 3.90 -11.22 8.44
N SER A 38 2.92 -11.44 7.57
CA SER A 38 2.86 -12.62 6.69
C SER A 38 3.68 -12.48 5.41
N GLY A 39 4.41 -11.38 5.22
CA GLY A 39 5.21 -11.13 4.02
C GLY A 39 4.40 -10.83 2.75
N ARG A 40 3.09 -10.58 2.88
CA ARG A 40 2.21 -10.27 1.73
C ARG A 40 2.29 -8.82 1.27
N LEU A 41 2.90 -7.95 2.05
CA LEU A 41 3.23 -6.58 1.66
C LEU A 41 4.43 -6.07 2.46
N ILE A 42 5.01 -4.97 1.98
CA ILE A 42 6.08 -4.25 2.65
C ILE A 42 5.47 -2.97 3.24
N LEU A 43 5.59 -2.80 4.55
CA LEU A 43 5.15 -1.58 5.22
C LEU A 43 6.23 -0.50 5.11
N ILE A 44 5.84 0.69 4.66
CA ILE A 44 6.74 1.84 4.45
C ILE A 44 6.28 2.99 5.34
N ASP A 45 7.10 3.36 6.30
CA ASP A 45 6.88 4.55 7.12
C ASP A 45 7.52 5.77 6.44
N ILE A 46 6.67 6.66 5.91
CA ILE A 46 7.10 7.84 5.15
C ILE A 46 7.27 9.09 6.01
N ARG A 47 7.22 8.95 7.33
CA ARG A 47 7.40 10.07 8.28
C ARG A 47 8.84 10.57 8.26
N THR A 48 9.14 11.51 9.15
CA THR A 48 10.45 12.10 9.32
C THR A 48 11.25 11.44 10.46
N PRO A 49 12.58 11.53 10.47
CA PRO A 49 13.42 11.01 11.56
C PRO A 49 13.01 11.46 12.96
N PRO A 50 12.68 12.76 13.22
CA PRO A 50 12.16 13.16 14.52
C PRO A 50 10.89 12.43 14.95
N GLU A 51 9.94 12.18 14.02
CA GLU A 51 8.71 11.44 14.32
C GLU A 51 8.99 9.97 14.63
N TRP A 52 9.93 9.34 13.93
CA TRP A 52 10.35 7.96 14.21
C TRP A 52 11.01 7.84 15.58
N LYS A 53 11.85 8.81 15.94
CA LYS A 53 12.51 8.87 17.23
C LYS A 53 11.52 9.08 18.38
N GLU A 54 10.52 9.93 18.18
CA GLU A 54 9.53 10.28 19.20
C GLU A 54 8.63 9.09 19.55
N THR A 55 8.12 8.38 18.55
CA THR A 55 7.08 7.36 18.77
C THR A 55 7.55 5.93 18.51
N GLY A 56 8.74 5.74 17.96
CA GLY A 56 9.12 4.49 17.32
C GLY A 56 8.46 4.34 15.96
N VAL A 57 8.67 3.20 15.35
CA VAL A 57 8.12 2.80 14.04
C VAL A 57 7.26 1.55 14.17
N ALA A 58 6.33 1.37 13.27
CA ALA A 58 5.58 0.11 13.19
C ALA A 58 6.57 -1.04 12.94
N ARG A 59 6.43 -2.15 13.70
CA ARG A 59 7.38 -3.28 13.59
C ARG A 59 7.48 -3.78 12.15
N GLY A 60 8.73 -3.90 11.66
CA GLY A 60 9.05 -4.35 10.32
C GLY A 60 8.82 -3.30 9.23
N ALA A 61 8.43 -2.08 9.57
CA ALA A 61 8.32 -0.99 8.59
C ALA A 61 9.70 -0.53 8.13
N ARG A 62 9.84 -0.33 6.82
CA ARG A 62 11.00 0.35 6.24
C ARG A 62 10.79 1.84 6.27
N GLN A 63 11.82 2.58 6.66
CA GLN A 63 11.76 4.01 6.86
C GLN A 63 12.25 4.72 5.61
N VAL A 64 11.35 5.46 4.95
CA VAL A 64 11.65 6.24 3.75
C VAL A 64 11.05 7.63 3.91
N ASN A 65 11.88 8.61 4.31
CA ASN A 65 11.42 9.96 4.57
C ASN A 65 10.88 10.63 3.29
N MET A 66 9.58 10.96 3.28
CA MET A 66 8.99 11.65 2.14
C MET A 66 9.59 13.04 1.87
N LEU A 67 10.18 13.67 2.89
CA LEU A 67 10.90 14.93 2.77
C LEU A 67 12.39 14.67 2.46
N HIS A 68 12.63 13.93 1.38
CA HIS A 68 13.99 13.61 0.96
C HIS A 68 14.73 14.87 0.52
N PRO A 69 16.03 15.06 0.89
CA PRO A 69 16.81 16.24 0.50
C PRO A 69 16.88 16.49 -1.01
N GLN A 70 16.80 15.43 -1.81
CA GLN A 70 16.75 15.48 -3.28
C GLN A 70 15.32 15.53 -3.83
N GLY A 71 14.34 15.85 -3.00
CA GLY A 71 12.95 15.98 -3.39
C GLY A 71 12.25 14.64 -3.76
N PRO A 72 11.16 14.71 -4.53
CA PRO A 72 10.36 13.52 -4.87
C PRO A 72 11.14 12.44 -5.62
N ASN A 73 12.10 12.81 -6.46
CA ASN A 73 12.93 11.83 -7.18
C ASN A 73 13.81 11.04 -6.22
N GLY A 74 14.48 11.72 -5.28
CA GLY A 74 15.29 11.05 -4.26
C GLY A 74 14.46 10.13 -3.37
N PHE A 75 13.24 10.54 -3.01
CA PHE A 75 12.30 9.68 -2.30
C PHE A 75 11.98 8.40 -3.09
N VAL A 76 11.68 8.52 -4.38
CA VAL A 76 11.39 7.36 -5.25
C VAL A 76 12.61 6.45 -5.39
N GLU A 77 13.81 7.02 -5.56
CA GLU A 77 15.05 6.25 -5.65
C GLU A 77 15.33 5.46 -4.38
N GLN A 78 15.19 6.10 -3.21
CA GLN A 78 15.33 5.43 -1.92
C GLN A 78 14.30 4.32 -1.75
N LEU A 79 13.03 4.58 -2.08
CA LEU A 79 11.96 3.58 -2.03
C LEU A 79 12.26 2.40 -2.95
N LEU A 80 12.72 2.65 -4.17
CA LEU A 80 13.11 1.59 -5.11
C LEU A 80 14.28 0.77 -4.59
N GLY A 81 15.22 1.38 -3.89
CA GLY A 81 16.29 0.66 -3.19
C GLY A 81 15.74 -0.35 -2.20
N GLU A 82 14.76 0.06 -1.38
CA GLU A 82 14.06 -0.81 -0.45
C GLU A 82 13.28 -1.94 -1.13
N LEU A 83 12.76 -1.70 -2.32
CA LEU A 83 11.96 -2.65 -3.10
C LEU A 83 12.80 -3.44 -4.12
N LYS A 84 14.12 -3.30 -4.11
CA LYS A 84 15.03 -3.96 -5.09
C LYS A 84 14.65 -3.64 -6.55
N GLY A 85 14.14 -2.44 -6.79
CA GLY A 85 13.73 -1.97 -8.11
C GLY A 85 12.32 -2.41 -8.55
N ASP A 86 11.59 -3.18 -7.75
CA ASP A 86 10.28 -3.72 -8.12
C ASP A 86 9.15 -2.72 -7.83
N ARG A 87 8.63 -2.06 -8.87
CA ARG A 87 7.46 -1.17 -8.78
C ARG A 87 6.13 -1.92 -8.63
N SER A 88 6.12 -3.23 -8.81
CA SER A 88 4.93 -4.07 -8.65
C SER A 88 4.83 -4.70 -7.25
N ALA A 89 5.85 -4.54 -6.42
CA ALA A 89 5.83 -5.02 -5.05
C ALA A 89 4.65 -4.41 -4.28
N PRO A 90 3.84 -5.21 -3.57
CA PRO A 90 2.76 -4.68 -2.74
C PRO A 90 3.32 -3.93 -1.53
N ILE A 91 3.03 -2.65 -1.44
CA ILE A 91 3.46 -1.77 -0.36
C ILE A 91 2.28 -1.12 0.34
N ALA A 92 2.39 -0.91 1.65
CA ALA A 92 1.46 -0.09 2.41
C ALA A 92 2.21 1.10 3.01
N LEU A 93 1.71 2.30 2.76
CA LEU A 93 2.28 3.54 3.27
C LEU A 93 1.65 3.90 4.60
N ILE A 94 2.46 4.26 5.59
CA ILE A 94 1.98 4.79 6.86
C ILE A 94 2.65 6.14 7.15
N CYS A 95 1.85 7.10 7.61
CA CYS A 95 2.33 8.36 8.16
C CYS A 95 1.65 8.65 9.50
N ARG A 96 1.64 9.90 9.96
CA ARG A 96 1.03 10.22 11.26
C ARG A 96 -0.50 10.02 11.27
N THR A 97 -1.22 10.54 10.26
CA THR A 97 -2.69 10.61 10.23
C THR A 97 -3.32 10.19 8.90
N GLY A 98 -2.55 9.64 7.97
CA GLY A 98 -3.04 9.21 6.65
C GLY A 98 -3.09 10.31 5.57
N ASN A 99 -2.90 11.58 5.92
CA ASN A 99 -2.99 12.67 4.94
C ASN A 99 -1.80 12.71 3.96
N ARG A 100 -0.58 12.60 4.49
CA ARG A 100 0.64 12.57 3.66
C ARG A 100 0.66 11.34 2.76
N THR A 101 0.29 10.18 3.30
CA THR A 101 0.24 8.92 2.56
C THR A 101 -0.78 8.93 1.43
N THR A 102 -1.91 9.62 1.58
CA THR A 102 -2.89 9.80 0.49
C THR A 102 -2.28 10.51 -0.71
N GLN A 103 -1.47 11.54 -0.47
CA GLN A 103 -0.79 12.28 -1.54
C GLN A 103 0.33 11.45 -2.18
N VAL A 104 1.15 10.79 -1.35
CA VAL A 104 2.26 9.95 -1.82
C VAL A 104 1.75 8.73 -2.58
N GLN A 105 0.65 8.12 -2.15
CA GLN A 105 0.00 7.01 -2.87
C GLN A 105 -0.35 7.40 -4.31
N ARG A 106 -1.02 8.53 -4.50
CA ARG A 106 -1.38 9.04 -5.84
C ARG A 106 -0.14 9.33 -6.69
N TYR A 107 0.86 9.95 -6.08
CA TYR A 107 2.11 10.25 -6.76
C TYR A 107 2.82 8.97 -7.22
N LEU A 108 2.97 7.98 -6.35
CA LEU A 108 3.61 6.70 -6.69
C LEU A 108 2.86 5.94 -7.76
N GLN A 109 1.54 5.92 -7.72
CA GLN A 109 0.70 5.34 -8.79
C GLN A 109 0.96 6.05 -10.12
N GLY A 110 1.07 7.37 -10.12
CA GLY A 110 1.37 8.18 -11.30
C GLY A 110 2.75 7.92 -11.90
N VAL A 111 3.71 7.45 -11.10
CA VAL A 111 5.07 7.10 -11.56
C VAL A 111 5.30 5.58 -11.69
N GLY A 112 4.21 4.81 -11.78
CA GLY A 112 4.23 3.41 -12.21
C GLY A 112 4.28 2.35 -11.11
N PHE A 113 4.05 2.71 -9.84
CA PHE A 113 3.82 1.71 -8.79
C PHE A 113 2.39 1.17 -8.89
N THR A 114 2.22 -0.15 -8.90
CA THR A 114 0.93 -0.77 -9.23
C THR A 114 0.14 -1.26 -8.02
N GLN A 115 0.79 -1.48 -6.88
CA GLN A 115 0.16 -2.02 -5.66
C GLN A 115 0.52 -1.15 -4.44
N VAL A 116 -0.07 0.04 -4.36
CA VAL A 116 0.19 1.01 -3.29
C VAL A 116 -1.05 1.18 -2.43
N TYR A 117 -0.99 0.71 -1.20
CA TYR A 117 -2.04 0.83 -0.20
C TYR A 117 -1.75 1.99 0.76
N ASN A 118 -2.79 2.58 1.33
CA ASN A 118 -2.69 3.62 2.34
C ASN A 118 -3.21 3.11 3.69
N VAL A 119 -2.39 3.19 4.74
CA VAL A 119 -2.87 2.99 6.12
C VAL A 119 -3.49 4.30 6.61
N LYS A 120 -4.77 4.48 6.28
CA LYS A 120 -5.48 5.78 6.37
C LYS A 120 -5.62 6.33 7.78
N GLU A 121 -5.66 5.46 8.78
CA GLU A 121 -5.69 5.89 10.18
C GLU A 121 -4.31 6.34 10.71
N GLY A 122 -3.22 5.94 10.04
CA GLY A 122 -1.86 6.33 10.39
C GLY A 122 -1.37 5.79 11.73
N MET A 123 -0.29 6.38 12.23
CA MET A 123 0.30 6.04 13.54
C MET A 123 -0.53 6.59 14.70
N ALA A 124 -0.98 7.84 14.60
CA ALA A 124 -1.64 8.56 15.70
C ALA A 124 -3.17 8.49 15.68
N GLY A 125 -3.75 8.02 14.59
CA GLY A 125 -5.19 8.00 14.37
C GLY A 125 -5.70 9.17 13.52
N SER A 126 -6.90 8.98 12.98
CA SER A 126 -7.64 9.92 12.15
C SER A 126 -9.14 9.61 12.20
N VAL A 127 -9.94 10.24 11.37
CA VAL A 127 -11.36 9.87 11.18
C VAL A 127 -11.53 8.43 10.70
N ALA A 128 -10.50 7.83 10.13
CA ALA A 128 -10.52 6.45 9.63
C ALA A 128 -10.31 5.40 10.72
N GLY A 129 -9.81 5.80 11.90
CA GLY A 129 -9.60 4.88 13.01
C GLY A 129 -8.61 5.40 14.06
N PRO A 130 -8.44 4.65 15.17
CA PRO A 130 -7.65 5.10 16.31
C PRO A 130 -6.14 5.15 16.05
N GLY A 131 -5.65 4.56 14.98
CA GLY A 131 -4.23 4.54 14.62
C GLY A 131 -3.44 3.40 15.23
N TRP A 132 -2.27 3.15 14.65
CA TRP A 132 -1.37 2.04 15.00
C TRP A 132 -1.05 1.99 16.50
N ILE A 133 -0.64 3.15 17.06
CA ILE A 133 -0.19 3.25 18.46
C ILE A 133 -1.33 2.97 19.43
N LYS A 134 -2.47 3.63 19.24
CA LYS A 134 -3.62 3.50 20.15
C LYS A 134 -4.27 2.12 20.09
N ARG A 135 -4.09 1.41 18.97
CA ARG A 135 -4.52 0.02 18.84
C ARG A 135 -3.59 -0.97 19.54
N GLY A 136 -2.46 -0.52 20.08
CA GLY A 136 -1.47 -1.38 20.72
C GLY A 136 -0.76 -2.31 19.74
N LEU A 137 -0.71 -1.97 18.45
CA LEU A 137 0.01 -2.77 17.45
C LEU A 137 1.52 -2.68 17.68
N PRO A 138 2.30 -3.70 17.30
CA PRO A 138 3.71 -3.78 17.61
C PRO A 138 4.52 -2.60 17.08
N LEU A 139 5.38 -2.06 17.94
CA LEU A 139 6.32 -0.98 17.64
C LEU A 139 7.77 -1.45 17.80
N GLU A 140 8.67 -0.78 17.14
CA GLU A 140 10.12 -0.90 17.29
C GLU A 140 10.71 0.47 17.60
N THR A 141 11.72 0.51 18.47
CA THR A 141 12.47 1.73 18.69
C THR A 141 13.27 2.06 17.42
N CYS A 142 13.25 3.32 17.02
CA CYS A 142 14.08 3.76 15.92
C CYS A 142 15.55 3.79 16.35
N THR A 143 16.39 2.95 15.73
CA THR A 143 17.83 2.84 16.05
C THR A 143 18.73 3.23 14.88
N GLN A 144 18.19 3.21 13.66
CA GLN A 144 18.89 3.56 12.43
C GLN A 144 18.12 4.69 11.73
N GLN A 145 18.81 5.59 11.04
CA GLN A 145 18.20 6.69 10.28
C GLN A 145 17.45 7.74 11.14
N CYS A 146 17.56 7.69 12.44
CA CYS A 146 17.02 8.66 13.37
C CYS A 146 18.16 9.53 13.91
#